data_7b5f9a7d75275c659855c06bb0231a40
#
_entry.id   7b5f9a7d75275c659855c06bb0231a40
#
_cell.length_a   1.000
_cell.length_b   1.000
_cell.length_c   1.000
_cell.angle_alpha   90.00
_cell.angle_beta   90.00
_cell.angle_gamma   90.00
#
_symmetry.space_group_name_H-M   'P 1'
#
loop_
_entity.id
_entity.type
_entity.pdbx_description
1 polymer ?
#
loop_
_entity_poly.entity_id
_entity_poly.type
_entity_poly.pdbx_seq_one_letter_code
_entity_poly.pdbx_strand_id
1 'polypeptide(L)'
;MERPDFFELKNGEKVKLPFTDKEYNDRVSKLRSVMDQNGLDMVILTSMHNVAYYTGFIYCSFGRPYGCVITQNKISTISANIDASQPWRRSHCDNVIYTDWKRDNFLRAIVSIIGRDEPPKNIGIENDHVTLDMREKIGSIFTFSVFSDVSKDLMKLRMIKSNEEIEIIRNGARIADIGGEEIVKNIREDNTEIEVAIAARDRMEREIVKSYPGAEYMDTWVWFQSGINTDGAHNPKTNRKLVKGDILSLNTFPMISGYYTA
;
A
#
# COMPACT_ATOMS: atom_id res chain seq x y z
N MET A 1 -6.61 -6.22 -35.40
CA MET A 1 -6.62 -7.01 -34.15
C MET A 1 -7.22 -6.13 -33.09
N GLU A 2 -8.36 -6.53 -32.51
CA GLU A 2 -9.02 -5.75 -31.47
C GLU A 2 -8.19 -5.86 -30.17
N ARG A 3 -7.93 -4.73 -29.51
CA ARG A 3 -7.16 -4.71 -28.25
C ARG A 3 -8.09 -5.19 -27.13
N PRO A 4 -7.65 -6.14 -26.27
CA PRO A 4 -8.46 -6.58 -25.16
C PRO A 4 -8.68 -5.44 -24.15
N ASP A 5 -9.82 -5.43 -23.46
CA ASP A 5 -10.11 -4.48 -22.40
C ASP A 5 -9.29 -4.81 -21.13
N PHE A 6 -9.07 -6.09 -20.91
CA PHE A 6 -8.26 -6.64 -19.81
C PHE A 6 -7.67 -8.00 -20.21
N PHE A 7 -6.65 -8.44 -19.48
CA PHE A 7 -6.00 -9.73 -19.67
C PHE A 7 -5.27 -10.18 -18.40
N GLU A 8 -4.84 -11.43 -18.36
CA GLU A 8 -3.94 -11.95 -17.33
C GLU A 8 -2.56 -12.21 -17.93
N LEU A 9 -1.52 -11.93 -17.15
CA LEU A 9 -0.13 -12.19 -17.53
C LEU A 9 0.65 -12.75 -16.33
N LYS A 10 1.04 -14.00 -16.42
CA LYS A 10 1.90 -14.70 -15.47
C LYS A 10 3.28 -14.82 -16.09
N ASN A 11 4.17 -13.86 -15.80
CA ASN A 11 5.50 -13.77 -16.39
C ASN A 11 6.58 -13.76 -15.31
N GLY A 12 7.52 -14.69 -15.40
CA GLY A 12 8.61 -14.87 -14.44
C GLY A 12 8.17 -15.65 -13.20
N GLU A 13 9.00 -15.61 -12.17
CA GLU A 13 8.74 -16.24 -10.87
C GLU A 13 8.14 -15.24 -9.88
N LYS A 14 7.31 -15.72 -8.94
CA LYS A 14 6.85 -14.89 -7.83
C LYS A 14 8.02 -14.55 -6.91
N VAL A 15 8.09 -13.31 -6.47
CA VAL A 15 9.06 -12.88 -5.46
C VAL A 15 8.67 -13.45 -4.09
N LYS A 16 9.66 -13.62 -3.22
CA LYS A 16 9.37 -13.94 -1.83
C LYS A 16 8.71 -12.75 -1.15
N LEU A 17 7.46 -12.92 -0.77
CA LEU A 17 6.71 -11.92 -0.03
C LEU A 17 7.18 -11.84 1.44
N PRO A 18 6.87 -10.71 2.14
CA PRO A 18 7.31 -10.52 3.53
C PRO A 18 6.61 -11.44 4.53
N PHE A 19 5.41 -11.91 4.20
CA PHE A 19 4.60 -12.79 5.03
C PHE A 19 4.45 -14.16 4.39
N THR A 20 4.15 -15.16 5.21
CA THR A 20 3.85 -16.51 4.74
C THR A 20 2.49 -16.57 4.03
N ASP A 21 2.32 -17.58 3.16
CA ASP A 21 1.03 -17.85 2.52
C ASP A 21 -0.07 -18.08 3.57
N LYS A 22 0.28 -18.70 4.70
CA LYS A 22 -0.65 -18.89 5.82
C LYS A 22 -1.15 -17.55 6.37
N GLU A 23 -0.26 -16.59 6.59
CA GLU A 23 -0.64 -15.26 7.10
C GLU A 23 -1.60 -14.56 6.14
N TYR A 24 -1.31 -14.55 4.83
CA TYR A 24 -2.23 -13.95 3.84
C TYR A 24 -3.59 -14.65 3.80
N ASN A 25 -3.60 -15.99 3.84
CA ASN A 25 -4.82 -16.78 3.86
C ASN A 25 -5.65 -16.53 5.14
N ASP A 26 -5.00 -16.41 6.29
CA ASP A 26 -5.66 -16.10 7.57
C ASP A 26 -6.31 -14.70 7.52
N ARG A 27 -5.64 -13.69 6.94
CA ARG A 27 -6.19 -12.34 6.74
C ARG A 27 -7.44 -12.37 5.87
N VAL A 28 -7.37 -13.04 4.72
CA VAL A 28 -8.50 -13.19 3.80
C VAL A 28 -9.65 -13.95 4.46
N SER A 29 -9.36 -15.00 5.23
CA SER A 29 -10.37 -15.78 5.94
C SER A 29 -11.11 -14.94 7.00
N LYS A 30 -10.39 -14.10 7.74
CA LYS A 30 -10.98 -13.14 8.69
C LYS A 30 -11.92 -12.15 7.98
N LEU A 31 -11.51 -11.61 6.82
CA LEU A 31 -12.38 -10.73 6.04
C LEU A 31 -13.61 -11.47 5.53
N ARG A 32 -13.47 -12.70 5.03
CA ARG A 32 -14.60 -13.51 4.59
C ARG A 32 -15.60 -13.78 5.72
N SER A 33 -15.11 -13.98 6.94
CA SER A 33 -15.99 -14.11 8.11
C SER A 33 -16.77 -12.82 8.38
N VAL A 34 -16.17 -11.64 8.17
CA VAL A 34 -16.87 -10.35 8.25
C VAL A 34 -17.88 -10.21 7.10
N MET A 35 -17.52 -10.66 5.90
CA MET A 35 -18.44 -10.68 4.76
C MET A 35 -19.67 -11.53 5.07
N ASP A 36 -19.50 -12.73 5.62
CA ASP A 36 -20.60 -13.61 6.01
C ASP A 36 -21.52 -12.97 7.06
N GLN A 37 -20.92 -12.35 8.09
CA GLN A 37 -21.67 -11.67 9.15
C GLN A 37 -22.50 -10.49 8.64
N ASN A 38 -22.03 -9.81 7.61
CA ASN A 38 -22.69 -8.66 7.01
C ASN A 38 -23.47 -8.99 5.72
N GLY A 39 -23.52 -10.26 5.34
CA GLY A 39 -24.21 -10.71 4.13
C GLY A 39 -23.63 -10.15 2.84
N LEU A 40 -22.29 -9.94 2.78
CA LEU A 40 -21.60 -9.38 1.62
C LEU A 40 -21.15 -10.51 0.68
N ASP A 41 -21.45 -10.36 -0.61
CA ASP A 41 -21.02 -11.29 -1.65
C ASP A 41 -19.60 -10.96 -2.15
N MET A 42 -19.23 -9.69 -2.10
CA MET A 42 -17.96 -9.18 -2.62
C MET A 42 -17.49 -7.96 -1.84
N VAL A 43 -16.17 -7.79 -1.74
CA VAL A 43 -15.52 -6.57 -1.27
C VAL A 43 -14.59 -6.05 -2.35
N ILE A 44 -14.65 -4.74 -2.63
CA ILE A 44 -13.74 -4.04 -3.54
C ILE A 44 -12.86 -3.12 -2.69
N LEU A 45 -11.57 -3.38 -2.71
CA LEU A 45 -10.54 -2.59 -2.03
C LEU A 45 -9.82 -1.72 -3.05
N THR A 46 -9.61 -0.46 -2.71
CA THR A 46 -8.89 0.52 -3.54
C THR A 46 -7.80 1.27 -2.79
N SER A 47 -7.80 1.24 -1.45
CA SER A 47 -6.72 1.83 -0.67
C SER A 47 -5.45 1.00 -0.75
N MET A 48 -4.30 1.67 -0.88
CA MET A 48 -3.00 1.00 -0.98
C MET A 48 -2.73 0.11 0.24
N HIS A 49 -3.03 0.58 1.44
CA HIS A 49 -2.80 -0.16 2.67
C HIS A 49 -3.65 -1.43 2.78
N ASN A 50 -4.92 -1.43 2.34
CA ASN A 50 -5.74 -2.62 2.35
C ASN A 50 -5.39 -3.58 1.21
N VAL A 51 -5.10 -3.07 0.01
CA VAL A 51 -4.59 -3.91 -1.09
C VAL A 51 -3.31 -4.62 -0.66
N ALA A 52 -2.34 -3.89 -0.10
CA ALA A 52 -1.08 -4.47 0.39
C ALA A 52 -1.31 -5.48 1.53
N TYR A 53 -2.19 -5.18 2.48
CA TYR A 53 -2.48 -6.05 3.62
C TYR A 53 -2.99 -7.43 3.20
N TYR A 54 -3.90 -7.49 2.22
CA TYR A 54 -4.50 -8.75 1.77
C TYR A 54 -3.71 -9.45 0.66
N THR A 55 -2.87 -8.74 -0.08
CA THR A 55 -2.24 -9.31 -1.27
C THR A 55 -0.71 -9.25 -1.27
N GLY A 56 -0.11 -8.40 -0.46
CA GLY A 56 1.32 -8.09 -0.47
C GLY A 56 1.72 -7.07 -1.54
N PHE A 57 0.83 -6.71 -2.47
CA PHE A 57 1.15 -5.79 -3.55
C PHE A 57 0.99 -4.33 -3.13
N ILE A 58 2.09 -3.57 -3.21
CA ILE A 58 2.10 -2.12 -3.03
C ILE A 58 2.15 -1.48 -4.41
N TYR A 59 1.10 -0.78 -4.78
CA TYR A 59 1.02 -0.13 -6.09
C TYR A 59 1.51 1.31 -6.06
N CYS A 60 1.89 1.81 -7.24
CA CYS A 60 2.30 3.18 -7.44
C CYS A 60 1.07 4.06 -7.75
N SER A 61 0.78 5.03 -6.89
CA SER A 61 -0.43 5.85 -7.00
C SER A 61 -0.21 7.08 -7.89
N PHE A 62 -0.16 6.88 -9.23
CA PHE A 62 0.00 7.96 -10.21
C PHE A 62 -1.20 8.13 -11.14
N GLY A 63 -2.38 8.35 -10.55
CA GLY A 63 -3.57 8.71 -11.30
C GLY A 63 -4.24 7.57 -12.09
N ARG A 64 -3.74 6.33 -12.00
CA ARG A 64 -4.41 5.12 -12.49
C ARG A 64 -5.07 4.39 -11.33
N PRO A 65 -6.30 3.89 -11.49
CA PRO A 65 -6.95 3.10 -10.45
C PRO A 65 -6.28 1.74 -10.31
N TYR A 66 -6.12 1.31 -9.07
CA TYR A 66 -5.71 -0.02 -8.66
C TYR A 66 -6.73 -0.54 -7.65
N GLY A 67 -6.78 -1.85 -7.50
CA GLY A 67 -7.69 -2.43 -6.53
C GLY A 67 -7.44 -3.90 -6.28
N CYS A 68 -8.26 -4.43 -5.39
CA CYS A 68 -8.36 -5.85 -5.12
C CYS A 68 -9.84 -6.21 -4.96
N VAL A 69 -10.25 -7.29 -5.58
CA VAL A 69 -11.59 -7.86 -5.41
C VAL A 69 -11.47 -9.14 -4.62
N ILE A 70 -12.29 -9.26 -3.59
CA ILE A 70 -12.38 -10.43 -2.72
C ILE A 70 -13.82 -10.92 -2.71
N THR A 71 -14.02 -12.18 -3.07
CA THR A 71 -15.28 -12.92 -2.92
C THR A 71 -15.07 -14.09 -1.95
N GLN A 72 -16.11 -14.87 -1.69
CA GLN A 72 -15.96 -16.07 -0.86
C GLN A 72 -14.94 -17.07 -1.41
N ASN A 73 -14.74 -17.10 -2.73
CA ASN A 73 -13.92 -18.13 -3.38
C ASN A 73 -12.68 -17.56 -4.11
N LYS A 74 -12.63 -16.25 -4.36
CA LYS A 74 -11.57 -15.63 -5.16
C LYS A 74 -10.96 -14.43 -4.45
N ILE A 75 -9.71 -14.16 -4.76
CA ILE A 75 -9.02 -12.90 -4.49
C ILE A 75 -8.15 -12.57 -5.70
N SER A 76 -8.26 -11.35 -6.20
CA SER A 76 -7.45 -10.90 -7.33
C SER A 76 -7.18 -9.41 -7.22
N THR A 77 -5.95 -9.02 -7.47
CA THR A 77 -5.58 -7.62 -7.69
C THR A 77 -5.97 -7.17 -9.09
N ILE A 78 -6.22 -5.88 -9.24
CA ILE A 78 -6.47 -5.23 -10.52
C ILE A 78 -5.45 -4.11 -10.70
N SER A 79 -4.76 -4.13 -11.82
CA SER A 79 -3.66 -3.20 -12.10
C SER A 79 -3.70 -2.67 -13.52
N ALA A 80 -3.04 -1.52 -13.72
CA ALA A 80 -2.88 -0.92 -15.04
C ALA A 80 -1.84 -1.68 -15.88
N ASN A 81 -2.04 -1.69 -17.21
CA ASN A 81 -1.14 -2.35 -18.16
C ASN A 81 0.32 -1.84 -18.11
N ILE A 82 0.54 -0.62 -17.65
CA ILE A 82 1.91 -0.08 -17.49
C ILE A 82 2.76 -0.92 -16.54
N ASP A 83 2.14 -1.57 -15.54
CA ASP A 83 2.83 -2.44 -14.59
C ASP A 83 2.81 -3.92 -14.99
N ALA A 84 1.99 -4.28 -15.97
CA ALA A 84 1.86 -5.60 -16.60
C ALA A 84 2.06 -6.79 -15.64
N SER A 85 3.17 -7.52 -15.73
CA SER A 85 3.42 -8.73 -14.93
C SER A 85 3.86 -8.46 -13.47
N GLN A 86 4.22 -7.22 -13.13
CA GLN A 86 4.75 -6.88 -11.80
C GLN A 86 3.76 -7.22 -10.67
N PRO A 87 2.47 -6.84 -10.75
CA PRO A 87 1.51 -7.14 -9.69
C PRO A 87 1.33 -8.63 -9.42
N TRP A 88 1.31 -9.46 -10.47
CA TRP A 88 1.25 -10.91 -10.29
C TRP A 88 2.47 -11.47 -9.56
N ARG A 89 3.69 -11.02 -9.93
CA ARG A 89 4.91 -11.49 -9.29
C ARG A 89 5.02 -11.07 -7.83
N ARG A 90 4.46 -9.91 -7.47
CA ARG A 90 4.58 -9.26 -6.16
C ARG A 90 3.33 -9.37 -5.29
N SER A 91 2.39 -10.22 -5.67
CA SER A 91 1.19 -10.50 -4.87
C SER A 91 1.05 -11.97 -4.53
N HIS A 92 0.38 -12.23 -3.42
CA HIS A 92 -0.01 -13.57 -3.00
C HIS A 92 -1.08 -14.18 -3.91
N CYS A 93 -1.92 -13.35 -4.53
CA CYS A 93 -3.08 -13.75 -5.34
C CYS A 93 -2.84 -13.63 -6.85
N ASP A 94 -3.89 -13.92 -7.64
CA ASP A 94 -3.93 -13.64 -9.07
C ASP A 94 -4.05 -12.13 -9.34
N ASN A 95 -3.82 -11.75 -10.60
CA ASN A 95 -3.89 -10.37 -11.06
C ASN A 95 -4.62 -10.30 -12.40
N VAL A 96 -5.52 -9.32 -12.52
CA VAL A 96 -6.13 -8.92 -13.79
C VAL A 96 -5.58 -7.56 -14.19
N ILE A 97 -5.08 -7.46 -15.40
CA ILE A 97 -4.49 -6.26 -15.98
C ILE A 97 -5.52 -5.60 -16.88
N TYR A 98 -5.90 -4.35 -16.58
CA TYR A 98 -6.74 -3.58 -17.50
C TYR A 98 -5.87 -2.74 -18.45
N THR A 99 -6.35 -2.53 -19.67
CA THR A 99 -5.67 -1.74 -20.68
C THR A 99 -6.13 -0.27 -20.65
N ASP A 100 -5.24 0.65 -20.99
CA ASP A 100 -5.47 2.10 -20.84
C ASP A 100 -6.24 2.74 -22.02
N TRP A 101 -6.61 1.97 -23.03
CA TRP A 101 -7.17 2.53 -24.26
C TRP A 101 -8.66 2.93 -24.15
N LYS A 102 -9.36 2.47 -23.09
CA LYS A 102 -10.69 2.95 -22.67
C LYS A 102 -10.68 3.26 -21.19
N ARG A 103 -11.36 4.32 -20.80
CA ARG A 103 -11.42 4.76 -19.39
C ARG A 103 -12.08 3.75 -18.45
N ASP A 104 -13.04 2.97 -18.96
CA ASP A 104 -13.85 2.04 -18.14
C ASP A 104 -13.25 0.63 -18.04
N ASN A 105 -12.07 0.39 -18.60
CA ASN A 105 -11.46 -0.94 -18.61
C ASN A 105 -11.13 -1.45 -17.21
N PHE A 106 -10.82 -0.57 -16.24
CA PHE A 106 -10.69 -0.93 -14.83
C PHE A 106 -11.99 -1.56 -14.29
N LEU A 107 -13.13 -0.98 -14.60
CA LEU A 107 -14.44 -1.49 -14.17
C LEU A 107 -14.76 -2.84 -14.83
N ARG A 108 -14.41 -3.01 -16.10
CA ARG A 108 -14.56 -4.29 -16.82
C ARG A 108 -13.67 -5.39 -16.23
N ALA A 109 -12.47 -5.02 -15.76
CA ALA A 109 -11.60 -5.94 -15.05
C ALA A 109 -12.21 -6.38 -13.70
N ILE A 110 -12.88 -5.50 -12.95
CA ILE A 110 -13.64 -5.88 -11.75
C ILE A 110 -14.68 -6.94 -12.09
N VAL A 111 -15.49 -6.71 -13.12
CA VAL A 111 -16.54 -7.65 -13.56
C VAL A 111 -15.96 -9.00 -13.99
N SER A 112 -14.79 -9.00 -14.64
CA SER A 112 -14.17 -10.24 -15.12
C SER A 112 -13.78 -11.21 -13.99
N ILE A 113 -13.47 -10.71 -12.80
CA ILE A 113 -13.11 -11.53 -11.64
C ILE A 113 -14.31 -12.33 -11.14
N ILE A 114 -15.51 -11.78 -11.23
CA ILE A 114 -16.76 -12.47 -10.88
C ILE A 114 -17.04 -13.58 -11.90
N GLY A 115 -16.67 -13.34 -13.17
CA GLY A 115 -16.83 -14.30 -14.24
C GLY A 115 -18.30 -14.47 -14.66
N ARG A 116 -18.76 -15.74 -14.72
CA ARG A 116 -20.14 -16.09 -15.07
C ARG A 116 -21.05 -16.30 -13.86
N ASP A 117 -20.53 -16.07 -12.66
CA ASP A 117 -21.31 -16.16 -11.43
C ASP A 117 -22.42 -15.09 -11.43
N GLU A 118 -23.45 -15.28 -10.63
CA GLU A 118 -24.49 -14.27 -10.49
C GLU A 118 -23.88 -12.94 -10.02
N PRO A 119 -24.36 -11.78 -10.54
CA PRO A 119 -23.90 -10.48 -10.06
C PRO A 119 -24.07 -10.38 -8.54
N PRO A 120 -23.07 -9.83 -7.82
CA PRO A 120 -23.16 -9.69 -6.37
C PRO A 120 -24.32 -8.78 -6.00
N LYS A 121 -25.12 -9.19 -5.01
CA LYS A 121 -26.24 -8.39 -4.49
C LYS A 121 -25.77 -7.37 -3.46
N ASN A 122 -24.77 -7.73 -2.66
CA ASN A 122 -24.24 -6.88 -1.59
C ASN A 122 -22.72 -6.72 -1.74
N ILE A 123 -22.28 -5.49 -1.91
CA ILE A 123 -20.87 -5.16 -2.16
C ILE A 123 -20.34 -4.27 -1.04
N GLY A 124 -19.26 -4.71 -0.40
CA GLY A 124 -18.49 -3.88 0.53
C GLY A 124 -17.50 -2.97 -0.21
N ILE A 125 -17.44 -1.70 0.17
CA ILE A 125 -16.46 -0.72 -0.35
C ILE A 125 -15.89 0.11 0.79
N GLU A 126 -14.75 0.74 0.53
CA GLU A 126 -14.06 1.64 1.47
C GLU A 126 -14.58 3.07 1.31
N ASN A 127 -15.60 3.46 2.10
CA ASN A 127 -16.17 4.81 2.02
C ASN A 127 -15.18 5.91 2.45
N ASP A 128 -14.16 5.57 3.21
CA ASP A 128 -13.08 6.47 3.63
C ASP A 128 -12.00 6.65 2.54
N HIS A 129 -12.06 5.91 1.45
CA HIS A 129 -11.08 5.99 0.36
C HIS A 129 -11.70 6.16 -1.03
N VAL A 130 -12.80 5.48 -1.32
CA VAL A 130 -13.45 5.54 -2.65
C VAL A 130 -14.01 6.94 -2.89
N THR A 131 -13.58 7.58 -4.00
CA THR A 131 -14.15 8.88 -4.39
C THR A 131 -15.60 8.73 -4.84
N LEU A 132 -16.38 9.81 -4.78
CA LEU A 132 -17.76 9.81 -5.27
C LEU A 132 -17.85 9.40 -6.74
N ASP A 133 -16.95 9.91 -7.60
CA ASP A 133 -16.88 9.53 -9.01
C ASP A 133 -16.64 8.03 -9.21
N MET A 134 -15.69 7.44 -8.46
CA MET A 134 -15.45 6.01 -8.51
C MET A 134 -16.65 5.20 -7.99
N ARG A 135 -17.31 5.68 -6.93
CA ARG A 135 -18.53 5.05 -6.38
C ARG A 135 -19.67 5.03 -7.39
N GLU A 136 -19.90 6.14 -8.11
CA GLU A 136 -20.89 6.24 -9.16
C GLU A 136 -20.57 5.28 -10.32
N LYS A 137 -19.32 5.25 -10.76
CA LYS A 137 -18.86 4.36 -11.83
C LYS A 137 -19.02 2.87 -11.46
N ILE A 138 -18.63 2.46 -10.26
CA ILE A 138 -18.86 1.09 -9.78
C ILE A 138 -20.37 0.81 -9.72
N GLY A 139 -21.17 1.75 -9.22
CA GLY A 139 -22.63 1.63 -9.18
C GLY A 139 -23.29 1.47 -10.56
N SER A 140 -22.71 2.09 -11.60
CA SER A 140 -23.23 1.97 -12.97
C SER A 140 -23.08 0.57 -13.58
N ILE A 141 -22.13 -0.22 -13.12
CA ILE A 141 -21.93 -1.62 -13.56
C ILE A 141 -22.64 -2.63 -12.67
N PHE A 142 -22.91 -2.27 -11.42
CA PHE A 142 -23.62 -3.11 -10.43
C PHE A 142 -24.93 -2.46 -10.03
N THR A 143 -25.80 -2.22 -11.02
CA THR A 143 -27.03 -1.42 -10.89
C THR A 143 -28.06 -1.98 -9.90
N PHE A 144 -28.03 -3.28 -9.63
CA PHE A 144 -28.93 -3.95 -8.69
C PHE A 144 -28.27 -4.29 -7.35
N SER A 145 -27.02 -3.89 -7.15
CA SER A 145 -26.29 -4.19 -5.93
C SER A 145 -26.48 -3.12 -4.86
N VAL A 146 -26.55 -3.56 -3.62
CA VAL A 146 -26.49 -2.70 -2.43
C VAL A 146 -25.04 -2.55 -2.01
N PHE A 147 -24.63 -1.33 -1.69
CA PHE A 147 -23.26 -1.03 -1.26
C PHE A 147 -23.20 -0.71 0.22
N SER A 148 -22.30 -1.34 0.92
CA SER A 148 -22.06 -1.15 2.35
C SER A 148 -20.63 -0.68 2.61
N ASP A 149 -20.47 0.20 3.61
CA ASP A 149 -19.17 0.62 4.08
C ASP A 149 -18.50 -0.47 4.92
N VAL A 150 -17.29 -0.87 4.55
CA VAL A 150 -16.48 -1.84 5.29
C VAL A 150 -15.24 -1.23 5.94
N SER A 151 -15.04 0.08 5.84
CA SER A 151 -13.82 0.78 6.32
C SER A 151 -13.52 0.49 7.78
N LYS A 152 -14.53 0.55 8.64
CA LYS A 152 -14.37 0.29 10.09
C LYS A 152 -14.01 -1.16 10.39
N ASP A 153 -14.56 -2.11 9.66
CA ASP A 153 -14.26 -3.52 9.87
C ASP A 153 -12.88 -3.88 9.38
N LEU A 154 -12.47 -3.35 8.21
CA LEU A 154 -11.10 -3.47 7.71
C LEU A 154 -10.08 -2.87 8.70
N MET A 155 -10.38 -1.71 9.28
CA MET A 155 -9.53 -1.12 10.31
C MET A 155 -9.40 -2.05 11.53
N LYS A 156 -10.50 -2.58 12.06
CA LYS A 156 -10.49 -3.51 13.21
C LYS A 156 -9.64 -4.74 12.93
N LEU A 157 -9.75 -5.33 11.73
CA LEU A 157 -8.95 -6.50 11.34
C LEU A 157 -7.45 -6.23 11.34
N ARG A 158 -7.03 -4.99 11.04
CA ARG A 158 -5.61 -4.57 11.05
C ARG A 158 -5.12 -4.04 12.39
N MET A 159 -6.00 -3.75 13.35
CA MET A 159 -5.59 -3.20 14.66
C MET A 159 -4.78 -4.20 15.49
N ILE A 160 -5.18 -5.47 15.47
CA ILE A 160 -4.47 -6.52 16.21
C ILE A 160 -3.45 -7.17 15.27
N LYS A 161 -2.17 -6.96 15.57
CA LYS A 161 -1.06 -7.41 14.74
C LYS A 161 -0.76 -8.90 14.97
N SER A 162 -0.46 -9.62 13.89
CA SER A 162 0.08 -10.97 13.98
C SER A 162 1.55 -10.97 14.46
N ASN A 163 2.08 -12.14 14.79
CA ASN A 163 3.50 -12.27 15.14
C ASN A 163 4.41 -11.88 13.99
N GLU A 164 4.04 -12.20 12.73
CA GLU A 164 4.81 -11.82 11.55
C GLU A 164 4.79 -10.30 11.33
N GLU A 165 3.66 -9.63 11.57
CA GLU A 165 3.56 -8.16 11.52
C GLU A 165 4.41 -7.50 12.62
N ILE A 166 4.36 -8.04 13.85
CA ILE A 166 5.17 -7.53 14.97
C ILE A 166 6.65 -7.62 14.65
N GLU A 167 7.10 -8.68 13.98
CA GLU A 167 8.50 -8.83 13.59
C GLU A 167 8.94 -7.77 12.57
N ILE A 168 8.10 -7.47 11.57
CA ILE A 168 8.38 -6.39 10.61
C ILE A 168 8.43 -5.04 11.32
N ILE A 169 7.48 -4.76 12.23
CA ILE A 169 7.43 -3.51 13.01
C ILE A 169 8.69 -3.38 13.88
N ARG A 170 9.12 -4.45 14.54
CA ARG A 170 10.35 -4.46 15.35
C ARG A 170 11.59 -4.16 14.50
N ASN A 171 11.70 -4.77 13.34
CA ASN A 171 12.82 -4.51 12.43
C ASN A 171 12.75 -3.09 11.84
N GLY A 172 11.55 -2.58 11.56
CA GLY A 172 11.36 -1.20 11.14
C GLY A 172 11.83 -0.20 12.20
N ALA A 173 11.48 -0.42 13.48
CA ALA A 173 11.96 0.41 14.59
C ALA A 173 13.51 0.40 14.67
N ARG A 174 14.15 -0.78 14.56
CA ARG A 174 15.61 -0.87 14.50
C ARG A 174 16.21 -0.08 13.32
N ILE A 175 15.56 -0.08 12.17
CA ILE A 175 16.02 0.67 11.01
C ILE A 175 15.78 2.18 11.21
N ALA A 176 14.71 2.57 11.89
CA ALA A 176 14.48 3.96 12.29
C ALA A 176 15.61 4.47 13.20
N ASP A 177 16.05 3.67 14.17
CA ASP A 177 17.20 3.99 15.04
C ASP A 177 18.49 4.20 14.23
N ILE A 178 18.76 3.31 13.24
CA ILE A 178 19.91 3.46 12.32
C ILE A 178 19.83 4.78 11.54
N GLY A 179 18.63 5.19 11.11
CA GLY A 179 18.40 6.50 10.50
C GLY A 179 18.69 7.66 11.47
N GLY A 180 18.23 7.53 12.72
CA GLY A 180 18.49 8.50 13.78
C GLY A 180 19.99 8.66 14.10
N GLU A 181 20.72 7.55 14.20
CA GLU A 181 22.17 7.58 14.38
C GLU A 181 22.88 8.28 13.19
N GLU A 182 22.41 8.06 11.97
CA GLU A 182 22.98 8.70 10.80
C GLU A 182 22.69 10.21 10.79
N ILE A 183 21.51 10.65 11.24
CA ILE A 183 21.21 12.07 11.47
C ILE A 183 22.27 12.67 12.41
N VAL A 184 22.47 12.07 13.58
CA VAL A 184 23.41 12.58 14.61
C VAL A 184 24.84 12.74 14.04
N LYS A 185 25.31 11.79 13.23
CA LYS A 185 26.62 11.86 12.56
C LYS A 185 26.74 13.04 11.60
N ASN A 186 25.62 13.47 11.01
CA ASN A 186 25.57 14.52 10.00
C ASN A 186 25.18 15.89 10.57
N ILE A 187 24.93 16.01 11.87
CA ILE A 187 24.75 17.30 12.53
C ILE A 187 26.11 18.00 12.65
N ARG A 188 26.40 18.84 11.66
CA ARG A 188 27.66 19.63 11.58
C ARG A 188 27.32 21.03 11.11
N GLU A 189 28.06 22.02 11.61
CA GLU A 189 28.05 23.36 11.00
C GLU A 189 28.35 23.20 9.51
N ASP A 190 27.71 23.98 8.67
CA ASP A 190 27.77 23.94 7.20
C ASP A 190 26.91 22.90 6.48
N ASN A 191 26.50 21.81 7.13
CA ASN A 191 25.50 20.93 6.53
C ASN A 191 24.13 21.61 6.53
N THR A 192 23.34 21.30 5.52
CA THR A 192 21.95 21.76 5.38
C THR A 192 20.97 20.74 5.91
N GLU A 193 19.76 21.16 6.23
CA GLU A 193 18.67 20.26 6.65
C GLU A 193 18.45 19.13 5.64
N ILE A 194 18.45 19.46 4.33
CA ILE A 194 18.22 18.48 3.27
C ILE A 194 19.35 17.45 3.16
N GLU A 195 20.62 17.86 3.35
CA GLU A 195 21.77 16.94 3.32
C GLU A 195 21.71 15.94 4.45
N VAL A 196 21.36 16.38 5.67
CA VAL A 196 21.18 15.50 6.84
C VAL A 196 20.04 14.50 6.58
N ALA A 197 18.91 14.98 6.05
CA ALA A 197 17.74 14.13 5.77
C ALA A 197 18.03 13.09 4.68
N ILE A 198 18.74 13.46 3.61
CA ILE A 198 19.11 12.54 2.52
C ILE A 198 20.06 11.46 3.03
N ALA A 199 21.07 11.82 3.83
CA ALA A 199 22.03 10.87 4.38
C ALA A 199 21.31 9.78 5.23
N ALA A 200 20.39 10.19 6.07
CA ALA A 200 19.64 9.26 6.92
C ALA A 200 18.68 8.38 6.09
N ARG A 201 17.98 8.96 5.12
CA ARG A 201 17.11 8.22 4.22
C ARG A 201 17.89 7.16 3.43
N ASP A 202 18.99 7.55 2.79
CA ASP A 202 19.86 6.62 2.03
C ASP A 202 20.34 5.47 2.92
N ARG A 203 20.72 5.77 4.16
CA ARG A 203 21.18 4.77 5.12
C ARG A 203 20.08 3.77 5.49
N MET A 204 18.85 4.24 5.72
CA MET A 204 17.70 3.38 6.01
C MET A 204 17.32 2.51 4.82
N GLU A 205 17.23 3.09 3.61
CA GLU A 205 16.87 2.33 2.39
C GLU A 205 17.87 1.22 2.10
N ARG A 206 19.17 1.48 2.26
CA ARG A 206 20.21 0.45 2.11
C ARG A 206 20.08 -0.67 3.13
N GLU A 207 19.71 -0.37 4.37
CA GLU A 207 19.49 -1.38 5.39
C GLU A 207 18.20 -2.18 5.13
N ILE A 208 17.14 -1.55 4.62
CA ILE A 208 15.92 -2.25 4.19
C ILE A 208 16.26 -3.27 3.10
N VAL A 209 16.92 -2.85 2.03
CA VAL A 209 17.29 -3.74 0.90
C VAL A 209 18.16 -4.90 1.37
N LYS A 210 19.09 -4.66 2.31
CA LYS A 210 19.95 -5.69 2.89
C LYS A 210 19.15 -6.70 3.72
N SER A 211 18.23 -6.23 4.54
CA SER A 211 17.46 -7.08 5.46
C SER A 211 16.25 -7.74 4.78
N TYR A 212 15.67 -7.07 3.80
CA TYR A 212 14.47 -7.46 3.07
C TYR A 212 14.67 -7.26 1.56
N PRO A 213 15.44 -8.10 0.86
CA PRO A 213 15.79 -7.89 -0.55
C PRO A 213 14.60 -7.82 -1.52
N GLY A 214 13.45 -8.37 -1.12
CA GLY A 214 12.21 -8.33 -1.90
C GLY A 214 11.23 -7.26 -1.47
N ALA A 215 11.55 -6.43 -0.46
CA ALA A 215 10.63 -5.42 0.05
C ALA A 215 10.42 -4.27 -0.94
N GLU A 216 9.18 -3.81 -0.99
CA GLU A 216 8.82 -2.52 -1.59
C GLU A 216 9.16 -1.42 -0.56
N TYR A 217 10.17 -0.62 -0.82
CA TYR A 217 10.64 0.44 0.09
C TYR A 217 10.30 1.84 -0.42
N MET A 218 9.10 1.99 -0.97
CA MET A 218 8.56 3.31 -1.32
C MET A 218 8.22 4.10 -0.05
N ASP A 219 8.34 5.42 -0.13
CA ASP A 219 7.94 6.36 0.93
C ASP A 219 8.72 6.29 2.24
N THR A 220 9.96 5.78 2.24
CA THR A 220 10.88 6.00 3.37
C THR A 220 11.26 7.47 3.44
N TRP A 221 10.99 8.14 4.55
CA TRP A 221 11.26 9.57 4.70
C TRP A 221 11.86 9.94 6.03
N VAL A 222 12.40 11.13 6.04
CA VAL A 222 13.01 11.76 7.19
C VAL A 222 12.45 13.17 7.31
N TRP A 223 11.97 13.53 8.49
CA TRP A 223 11.74 14.92 8.88
C TRP A 223 12.96 15.39 9.64
N PHE A 224 13.58 16.46 9.20
CA PHE A 224 14.69 17.12 9.90
C PHE A 224 14.59 18.61 9.69
N GLN A 225 14.44 19.34 10.80
CA GLN A 225 14.29 20.78 10.81
C GLN A 225 15.22 21.39 11.85
N SER A 226 15.61 22.64 11.64
CA SER A 226 16.54 23.37 12.51
C SER A 226 16.11 24.83 12.74
N GLY A 227 16.38 25.35 13.92
CA GLY A 227 16.12 26.73 14.27
C GLY A 227 14.69 27.17 14.02
N ILE A 228 14.48 28.21 13.20
CA ILE A 228 13.14 28.73 12.89
C ILE A 228 12.22 27.70 12.25
N ASN A 229 12.76 26.73 11.50
CA ASN A 229 11.96 25.69 10.85
C ASN A 229 11.39 24.65 11.83
N THR A 230 11.67 24.76 13.13
CA THR A 230 11.08 23.91 14.18
C THR A 230 9.78 24.48 14.75
N ASP A 231 9.28 25.59 14.23
CA ASP A 231 8.02 26.22 14.67
C ASP A 231 6.77 25.45 14.24
N GLY A 232 6.92 24.46 13.35
CA GLY A 232 5.88 23.53 12.92
C GLY A 232 6.42 22.13 12.67
N ALA A 233 5.69 21.11 13.13
CA ALA A 233 6.14 19.71 13.07
C ALA A 233 6.36 19.18 11.64
N HIS A 234 5.70 19.76 10.64
CA HIS A 234 5.74 19.29 9.25
C HIS A 234 6.31 20.33 8.29
N ASN A 235 7.15 21.22 8.78
CA ASN A 235 7.88 22.14 7.92
C ASN A 235 8.78 21.37 6.94
N PRO A 236 8.92 21.83 5.68
CA PRO A 236 9.75 21.17 4.69
C PRO A 236 11.24 21.25 5.09
N LYS A 237 11.99 20.24 4.68
CA LYS A 237 13.45 20.26 4.73
C LYS A 237 13.97 21.28 3.73
N THR A 238 14.85 22.17 4.18
CA THR A 238 15.34 23.29 3.36
C THR A 238 16.86 23.26 3.17
N ASN A 239 17.37 24.20 2.39
CA ASN A 239 18.80 24.45 2.27
C ASN A 239 19.37 25.31 3.43
N ARG A 240 18.59 25.50 4.50
CA ARG A 240 19.08 26.19 5.68
C ARG A 240 20.27 25.43 6.26
N LYS A 241 21.38 26.14 6.46
CA LYS A 241 22.57 25.60 7.13
C LYS A 241 22.30 25.51 8.64
N LEU A 242 22.83 24.47 9.25
CA LEU A 242 22.80 24.31 10.70
C LEU A 242 23.69 25.34 11.38
N VAL A 243 23.20 25.93 12.46
CA VAL A 243 23.90 26.96 13.23
C VAL A 243 24.00 26.49 14.67
N LYS A 244 25.14 26.76 15.32
CA LYS A 244 25.34 26.45 16.72
C LYS A 244 24.27 27.15 17.58
N GLY A 245 23.59 26.37 18.41
CA GLY A 245 22.49 26.85 19.26
C GLY A 245 21.11 26.62 18.66
N ASP A 246 20.99 26.08 17.44
CA ASP A 246 19.70 25.68 16.88
C ASP A 246 19.03 24.61 17.74
N ILE A 247 17.70 24.72 17.88
CA ILE A 247 16.86 23.61 18.26
C ILE A 247 16.70 22.73 17.01
N LEU A 248 16.78 21.42 17.18
CA LEU A 248 16.63 20.46 16.11
C LEU A 248 15.41 19.58 16.37
N SER A 249 14.61 19.33 15.34
CA SER A 249 13.51 18.38 15.33
C SER A 249 13.77 17.31 14.27
N LEU A 250 13.63 16.05 14.65
CA LEU A 250 13.88 14.94 13.72
C LEU A 250 12.89 13.79 13.93
N ASN A 251 12.52 13.16 12.83
CA ASN A 251 11.79 11.90 12.82
C ASN A 251 12.27 11.06 11.62
N THR A 252 12.33 9.76 11.82
CA THR A 252 12.70 8.79 10.78
C THR A 252 11.54 7.84 10.57
N PHE A 253 11.15 7.64 9.29
CA PHE A 253 10.00 6.82 8.91
C PHE A 253 10.39 5.80 7.84
N PRO A 254 11.09 4.70 8.20
CA PRO A 254 11.27 3.60 7.27
C PRO A 254 9.96 2.89 7.00
N MET A 255 9.73 2.53 5.75
CA MET A 255 8.62 1.68 5.36
C MET A 255 9.13 0.33 4.88
N ILE A 256 8.69 -0.75 5.51
CA ILE A 256 8.98 -2.13 5.09
C ILE A 256 7.69 -2.78 4.66
N SER A 257 7.54 -3.07 3.36
CA SER A 257 6.38 -3.78 2.81
C SER A 257 5.02 -3.17 3.23
N GLY A 258 4.93 -1.85 3.25
CA GLY A 258 3.73 -1.11 3.62
C GLY A 258 3.58 -0.80 5.12
N TYR A 259 4.52 -1.22 5.96
CA TYR A 259 4.53 -0.94 7.40
C TYR A 259 5.50 0.19 7.70
N TYR A 260 4.94 1.31 8.17
CA TYR A 260 5.73 2.42 8.72
C TYR A 260 6.07 2.18 10.17
N THR A 261 7.27 2.62 10.56
CA THR A 261 7.71 2.72 11.95
C THR A 261 8.44 4.04 12.16
N ALA A 262 8.54 4.49 13.41
CA ALA A 262 9.24 5.70 13.79
C ALA A 262 9.96 5.48 15.13
#